data_5f4b63bca6c87d77c5cf87c03b766099
#
_entry.id   5f4b63bca6c87d77c5cf87c03b766099
#
_cell.length_a   1.000
_cell.length_b   1.000
_cell.length_c   1.000
_cell.angle_alpha   90.00
_cell.angle_beta   90.00
_cell.angle_gamma   90.00
#
_symmetry.space_group_name_H-M   'P 1'
#
loop_
_entity.id
_entity.type
_entity.pdbx_description
1 polymer ?
#
loop_
_entity_poly.entity_id
_entity_poly.type
_entity_poly.pdbx_seq_one_letter_code
_entity_poly.pdbx_strand_id
1 'polypeptide(L)'
;MAKRTGLGKGLGALIGDAKPEKEAPVERSKPAAAEKRKEEPAKEIFLKISSIEPNQTQPRKNFDEDQLRELADSIKQYGVLQPLLVQKNGNFYEIIAGERRWRAAKMAGLKEVPVVIREYDRQQKMEIALIENIQREDLNPIEEAMAYQRLMEEFHLKQEEIAARVSKNRTTITNSMRLLKLHEKIQNMVAEGVISSGHARALLSLEDQNMQLEIADRIVKENPSVREVERLVKALGKPKKEKVKEK
;
A
#
# COMPACT_ATOMS: atom_id res chain seq x y z
N MET A 1 -28.35 -49.11 33.10
CA MET A 1 -29.65 -48.53 32.73
C MET A 1 -29.71 -47.10 33.18
N ALA A 2 -29.54 -46.15 32.29
CA ALA A 2 -29.59 -44.69 32.55
C ALA A 2 -30.56 -44.07 31.58
N LYS A 3 -31.59 -43.40 32.07
CA LYS A 3 -32.67 -42.76 31.33
C LYS A 3 -32.22 -41.46 30.64
N ARG A 4 -32.55 -41.35 29.36
CA ARG A 4 -32.57 -40.12 28.58
C ARG A 4 -33.81 -39.30 28.98
N THR A 5 -33.63 -38.02 29.33
CA THR A 5 -34.71 -37.03 29.41
C THR A 5 -34.50 -36.00 28.33
N GLY A 6 -35.44 -35.95 27.38
CA GLY A 6 -35.52 -34.94 26.35
C GLY A 6 -36.16 -33.66 26.85
N LEU A 7 -35.66 -32.53 26.38
CA LEU A 7 -36.32 -31.22 26.50
C LEU A 7 -36.48 -30.65 25.08
N GLY A 8 -37.68 -30.83 24.57
CA GLY A 8 -38.12 -30.14 23.36
C GLY A 8 -39.57 -29.76 23.54
N LYS A 9 -39.87 -28.43 23.62
CA LYS A 9 -41.12 -27.77 23.22
C LYS A 9 -41.18 -26.38 23.88
N GLY A 10 -41.16 -25.35 23.11
CA GLY A 10 -41.47 -23.99 23.61
C GLY A 10 -40.95 -22.82 22.80
N LEU A 11 -41.06 -22.85 21.47
CA LEU A 11 -40.72 -21.67 20.64
C LEU A 11 -41.70 -21.47 19.46
N GLY A 12 -42.99 -21.77 19.68
CA GLY A 12 -44.01 -21.66 18.65
C GLY A 12 -45.13 -20.63 18.92
N ALA A 13 -44.97 -19.70 19.85
CA ALA A 13 -46.08 -18.82 20.26
C ALA A 13 -45.77 -17.32 20.26
N LEU A 14 -44.96 -16.81 19.30
CA LEU A 14 -44.68 -15.34 19.24
C LEU A 14 -44.54 -14.81 17.80
N ILE A 15 -45.35 -15.35 16.86
CA ILE A 15 -45.52 -14.73 15.56
C ILE A 15 -47.01 -14.45 15.35
N GLY A 16 -47.42 -13.24 15.71
CA GLY A 16 -48.75 -12.71 15.42
C GLY A 16 -48.83 -12.28 13.96
N ASP A 17 -49.90 -12.70 13.28
CA ASP A 17 -50.29 -12.32 11.94
C ASP A 17 -50.47 -10.79 11.81
N ALA A 18 -49.70 -10.19 10.89
CA ALA A 18 -49.98 -8.86 10.37
C ALA A 18 -49.96 -8.93 8.84
N LYS A 19 -51.08 -8.63 8.19
CA LYS A 19 -51.29 -8.52 6.76
C LYS A 19 -50.45 -7.40 6.17
N PRO A 20 -49.94 -7.52 4.93
CA PRO A 20 -49.15 -6.50 4.27
C PRO A 20 -50.07 -5.42 3.62
N GLU A 21 -49.89 -4.18 4.00
CA GLU A 21 -50.34 -3.02 3.23
C GLU A 21 -49.35 -2.76 2.09
N LYS A 22 -49.93 -2.48 0.91
CA LYS A 22 -49.21 -2.16 -0.34
C LYS A 22 -48.64 -0.74 -0.26
N GLU A 23 -47.34 -0.59 -0.17
CA GLU A 23 -46.64 0.64 -0.50
C GLU A 23 -45.91 0.53 -1.82
N ALA A 24 -46.02 1.61 -2.65
CA ALA A 24 -45.46 1.72 -4.00
C ALA A 24 -43.92 1.74 -4.00
N PRO A 25 -43.25 1.37 -5.11
CA PRO A 25 -41.81 1.27 -5.15
C PRO A 25 -41.18 2.66 -5.28
N VAL A 26 -40.42 3.06 -4.26
CA VAL A 26 -39.46 4.17 -4.36
C VAL A 26 -38.23 3.63 -5.09
N GLU A 27 -37.99 4.13 -6.27
CA GLU A 27 -36.75 3.91 -7.04
C GLU A 27 -35.55 4.40 -6.23
N ARG A 28 -34.87 3.50 -5.55
CA ARG A 28 -33.52 3.72 -5.03
C ARG A 28 -32.55 3.47 -6.17
N SER A 29 -32.00 4.55 -6.72
CA SER A 29 -30.86 4.50 -7.62
C SER A 29 -29.75 3.63 -6.98
N LYS A 30 -29.49 2.47 -7.59
CA LYS A 30 -28.35 1.62 -7.27
C LYS A 30 -27.06 2.40 -7.52
N PRO A 31 -26.10 2.47 -6.59
CA PRO A 31 -24.75 2.91 -6.92
C PRO A 31 -24.19 1.95 -7.97
N ALA A 32 -23.65 2.52 -9.05
CA ALA A 32 -23.00 1.77 -10.10
C ALA A 32 -22.01 0.78 -9.49
N ALA A 33 -22.32 -0.49 -9.60
CA ALA A 33 -21.42 -1.57 -9.24
C ALA A 33 -20.19 -1.41 -10.14
N ALA A 34 -19.04 -1.15 -9.52
CA ALA A 34 -17.76 -1.27 -10.19
C ALA A 34 -17.71 -2.68 -10.79
N GLU A 35 -17.85 -2.77 -12.10
CA GLU A 35 -17.69 -4.00 -12.85
C GLU A 35 -16.31 -4.56 -12.49
N LYS A 36 -16.30 -5.64 -11.72
CA LYS A 36 -15.16 -6.55 -11.61
C LYS A 36 -14.96 -7.10 -13.02
N ARG A 37 -14.16 -6.39 -13.83
CA ARG A 37 -13.65 -7.00 -15.07
C ARG A 37 -12.96 -8.27 -14.64
N LYS A 38 -13.53 -9.41 -15.03
CA LYS A 38 -12.88 -10.72 -14.97
C LYS A 38 -11.58 -10.56 -15.74
N GLU A 39 -10.46 -10.56 -15.04
CA GLU A 39 -9.15 -10.64 -15.67
C GLU A 39 -9.10 -12.01 -16.35
N GLU A 40 -9.28 -12.02 -17.67
CA GLU A 40 -8.94 -13.18 -18.47
C GLU A 40 -7.45 -13.49 -18.21
N PRO A 41 -7.07 -14.77 -18.04
CA PRO A 41 -5.67 -15.13 -17.88
C PRO A 41 -4.91 -14.63 -19.11
N ALA A 42 -4.10 -13.62 -18.94
CA ALA A 42 -3.31 -13.04 -20.02
C ALA A 42 -2.36 -14.13 -20.53
N LYS A 43 -2.51 -14.50 -21.81
CA LYS A 43 -1.66 -15.50 -22.46
C LYS A 43 -0.22 -14.99 -22.48
N GLU A 44 0.69 -15.77 -21.94
CA GLU A 44 2.12 -15.55 -22.10
C GLU A 44 2.50 -15.74 -23.57
N ILE A 45 3.21 -14.78 -24.11
CA ILE A 45 3.65 -14.78 -25.51
C ILE A 45 5.14 -14.48 -25.51
N PHE A 46 5.90 -15.11 -26.41
CA PHE A 46 7.30 -14.77 -26.59
C PHE A 46 7.46 -13.64 -27.60
N LEU A 47 8.17 -12.57 -27.24
CA LEU A 47 8.51 -11.47 -28.12
C LEU A 47 10.03 -11.33 -28.28
N LYS A 48 10.43 -10.90 -29.47
CA LYS A 48 11.83 -10.56 -29.73
C LYS A 48 12.26 -9.38 -28.84
N ILE A 49 13.41 -9.50 -28.17
CA ILE A 49 13.97 -8.43 -27.34
C ILE A 49 14.13 -7.13 -28.10
N SER A 50 14.44 -7.19 -29.42
CA SER A 50 14.58 -6.03 -30.28
C SER A 50 13.28 -5.25 -30.53
N SER A 51 12.12 -5.87 -30.32
CA SER A 51 10.81 -5.22 -30.46
C SER A 51 10.31 -4.61 -29.14
N ILE A 52 11.10 -4.69 -28.07
CA ILE A 52 10.72 -4.21 -26.74
C ILE A 52 11.62 -3.03 -26.37
N GLU A 53 11.01 -1.93 -25.98
CA GLU A 53 11.69 -0.70 -25.58
C GLU A 53 11.39 -0.34 -24.11
N PRO A 54 12.37 0.22 -23.37
CA PRO A 54 12.16 0.70 -22.01
C PRO A 54 11.31 1.97 -22.03
N ASN A 55 10.51 2.16 -20.98
CA ASN A 55 9.74 3.38 -20.79
C ASN A 55 10.67 4.53 -20.40
N GLN A 56 10.69 5.61 -21.20
CA GLN A 56 11.55 6.80 -20.98
C GLN A 56 11.18 7.59 -19.72
N THR A 57 9.98 7.40 -19.16
CA THR A 57 9.49 8.12 -17.98
C THR A 57 9.80 7.40 -16.66
N GLN A 58 10.48 6.25 -16.68
CA GLN A 58 10.83 5.53 -15.46
C GLN A 58 11.88 6.28 -14.62
N PRO A 59 11.64 6.48 -13.31
CA PRO A 59 12.52 7.28 -12.44
C PRO A 59 13.87 6.62 -12.14
N ARG A 60 13.98 5.29 -12.30
CA ARG A 60 15.19 4.54 -11.97
C ARG A 60 16.22 4.58 -13.12
N LYS A 61 17.20 5.48 -13.03
CA LYS A 61 18.31 5.59 -14.00
C LYS A 61 19.56 4.80 -13.57
N ASN A 62 19.75 4.56 -12.28
CA ASN A 62 20.91 3.85 -11.75
C ASN A 62 20.55 2.40 -11.41
N PHE A 63 21.14 1.47 -12.10
CA PHE A 63 21.09 0.05 -11.82
C PHE A 63 22.47 -0.39 -11.34
N ASP A 64 22.52 -1.12 -10.24
CA ASP A 64 23.71 -1.78 -9.78
C ASP A 64 24.12 -2.83 -10.82
N GLU A 65 25.30 -2.62 -11.42
CA GLU A 65 25.78 -3.46 -12.52
C GLU A 65 26.08 -4.89 -12.05
N ASP A 66 26.58 -5.06 -10.83
CA ASP A 66 26.92 -6.38 -10.29
C ASP A 66 25.66 -7.22 -10.06
N GLN A 67 24.62 -6.63 -9.46
CA GLN A 67 23.31 -7.29 -9.32
C GLN A 67 22.64 -7.58 -10.67
N LEU A 68 22.90 -6.76 -11.69
CA LEU A 68 22.37 -6.99 -13.02
C LEU A 68 23.08 -8.15 -13.72
N ARG A 69 24.40 -8.32 -13.50
CA ARG A 69 25.21 -9.45 -14.00
C ARG A 69 24.76 -10.76 -13.36
N GLU A 70 24.59 -10.80 -12.02
CA GLU A 70 24.07 -11.98 -11.33
C GLU A 70 22.72 -12.42 -11.89
N LEU A 71 21.81 -11.44 -12.12
CA LEU A 71 20.52 -11.73 -12.73
C LEU A 71 20.67 -12.23 -14.17
N ALA A 72 21.61 -11.68 -14.96
CA ALA A 72 21.86 -12.12 -16.32
C ALA A 72 22.39 -13.56 -16.37
N ASP A 73 23.27 -13.96 -15.46
CA ASP A 73 23.79 -15.32 -15.36
C ASP A 73 22.66 -16.30 -14.97
N SER A 74 21.81 -15.93 -14.03
CA SER A 74 20.60 -16.71 -13.69
C SER A 74 19.66 -16.87 -14.89
N ILE A 75 19.39 -15.77 -15.61
CA ILE A 75 18.54 -15.79 -16.82
C ILE A 75 19.16 -16.62 -17.95
N LYS A 76 20.48 -16.63 -18.08
CA LYS A 76 21.18 -17.46 -19.06
C LYS A 76 21.01 -18.94 -18.78
N GLN A 77 20.92 -19.33 -17.50
CA GLN A 77 20.78 -20.73 -17.09
C GLN A 77 19.32 -21.21 -17.10
N TYR A 78 18.40 -20.42 -16.62
CA TYR A 78 17.00 -20.81 -16.39
C TYR A 78 15.99 -20.10 -17.28
N GLY A 79 16.41 -19.13 -18.09
CA GLY A 79 15.50 -18.25 -18.83
C GLY A 79 14.84 -17.21 -17.94
N VAL A 80 13.92 -16.45 -18.51
CA VAL A 80 13.12 -15.46 -17.77
C VAL A 80 11.89 -16.18 -17.21
N LEU A 81 11.93 -16.54 -15.93
CA LEU A 81 10.88 -17.29 -15.24
C LEU A 81 9.60 -16.46 -15.03
N GLN A 82 9.74 -15.17 -14.80
CA GLN A 82 8.60 -14.26 -14.62
C GLN A 82 8.45 -13.37 -15.86
N PRO A 83 7.32 -13.43 -16.59
CA PRO A 83 7.12 -12.64 -17.79
C PRO A 83 7.26 -11.13 -17.57
N LEU A 84 7.67 -10.41 -18.61
CA LEU A 84 7.64 -8.96 -18.65
C LEU A 84 6.20 -8.48 -18.89
N LEU A 85 5.82 -7.37 -18.30
CA LEU A 85 4.57 -6.71 -18.60
C LEU A 85 4.82 -5.62 -19.64
N VAL A 86 4.21 -5.74 -20.80
CA VAL A 86 4.40 -4.82 -21.92
C VAL A 86 3.08 -4.35 -22.50
N GLN A 87 3.12 -3.20 -23.14
CA GLN A 87 1.99 -2.65 -23.89
C GLN A 87 2.41 -2.39 -25.33
N LYS A 88 1.51 -2.64 -26.26
CA LYS A 88 1.74 -2.30 -27.68
C LYS A 88 1.75 -0.77 -27.86
N ASN A 89 2.81 -0.27 -28.49
CA ASN A 89 2.97 1.14 -28.82
C ASN A 89 3.44 1.26 -30.29
N GLY A 90 2.48 1.36 -31.22
CA GLY A 90 2.76 1.35 -32.65
C GLY A 90 3.41 0.05 -33.11
N ASN A 91 4.66 0.12 -33.60
CA ASN A 91 5.42 -1.02 -34.12
C ASN A 91 6.30 -1.71 -33.07
N PHE A 92 6.35 -1.23 -31.83
CA PHE A 92 7.14 -1.79 -30.74
C PHE A 92 6.28 -2.02 -29.51
N TYR A 93 6.88 -2.65 -28.48
CA TYR A 93 6.25 -2.91 -27.20
C TYR A 93 7.00 -2.14 -26.12
N GLU A 94 6.29 -1.31 -25.36
CA GLU A 94 6.82 -0.54 -24.25
C GLU A 94 6.74 -1.32 -22.95
N ILE A 95 7.82 -1.38 -22.17
CA ILE A 95 7.87 -2.06 -20.88
C ILE A 95 7.08 -1.24 -19.85
N ILE A 96 6.07 -1.87 -19.24
CA ILE A 96 5.32 -1.33 -18.10
C ILE A 96 5.98 -1.76 -16.79
N ALA A 97 6.36 -3.06 -16.68
CA ALA A 97 7.08 -3.60 -15.52
C ALA A 97 8.07 -4.70 -15.94
N GLY A 98 9.19 -4.79 -15.23
CA GLY A 98 10.23 -5.80 -15.44
C GLY A 98 11.46 -5.33 -16.21
N GLU A 99 11.81 -4.04 -16.18
CA GLU A 99 12.95 -3.49 -16.92
C GLU A 99 14.28 -4.15 -16.54
N ARG A 100 14.52 -4.49 -15.26
CA ARG A 100 15.73 -5.22 -14.84
C ARG A 100 15.85 -6.56 -15.55
N ARG A 101 14.76 -7.30 -15.65
CA ARG A 101 14.72 -8.59 -16.34
C ARG A 101 14.99 -8.46 -17.84
N TRP A 102 14.44 -7.43 -18.47
CA TRP A 102 14.71 -7.13 -19.88
C TRP A 102 16.21 -6.81 -20.12
N ARG A 103 16.79 -5.93 -19.29
CA ARG A 103 18.23 -5.58 -19.38
C ARG A 103 19.11 -6.81 -19.16
N ALA A 104 18.83 -7.60 -18.14
CA ALA A 104 19.56 -8.82 -17.84
C ALA A 104 19.40 -9.88 -18.95
N ALA A 105 18.20 -10.04 -19.53
CA ALA A 105 17.98 -10.93 -20.67
C ALA A 105 18.75 -10.47 -21.93
N LYS A 106 18.85 -9.17 -22.16
CA LYS A 106 19.66 -8.59 -23.24
C LYS A 106 21.16 -8.84 -23.01
N MET A 107 21.64 -8.71 -21.76
CA MET A 107 23.03 -9.04 -21.39
C MET A 107 23.31 -10.55 -21.51
N ALA A 108 22.35 -11.40 -21.17
CA ALA A 108 22.44 -12.85 -21.32
C ALA A 108 22.41 -13.32 -22.78
N GLY A 109 22.13 -12.42 -23.75
CA GLY A 109 22.09 -12.70 -25.17
C GLY A 109 20.83 -13.46 -25.65
N LEU A 110 19.74 -13.40 -24.88
CA LEU A 110 18.47 -13.99 -25.29
C LEU A 110 17.89 -13.24 -26.49
N LYS A 111 17.33 -14.00 -27.44
CA LYS A 111 16.65 -13.42 -28.63
C LYS A 111 15.21 -13.07 -28.35
N GLU A 112 14.54 -13.83 -27.50
CA GLU A 112 13.13 -13.71 -27.15
C GLU A 112 12.94 -13.81 -25.63
N VAL A 113 11.89 -13.16 -25.13
CA VAL A 113 11.51 -13.16 -23.71
C VAL A 113 10.02 -13.38 -23.57
N PRO A 114 9.58 -14.08 -22.50
CA PRO A 114 8.16 -14.21 -22.20
C PRO A 114 7.59 -12.85 -21.76
N VAL A 115 6.46 -12.49 -22.35
CA VAL A 115 5.76 -11.24 -22.06
C VAL A 115 4.26 -11.48 -21.86
N VAL A 116 3.66 -10.60 -21.07
CA VAL A 116 2.21 -10.44 -20.98
C VAL A 116 1.87 -9.10 -21.62
N ILE A 117 1.09 -9.13 -22.70
CA ILE A 117 0.63 -7.91 -23.36
C ILE A 117 -0.66 -7.46 -22.68
N ARG A 118 -0.66 -6.22 -22.19
CA ARG A 118 -1.85 -5.56 -21.66
C ARG A 118 -1.95 -4.16 -22.25
N GLU A 119 -3.16 -3.71 -22.50
CA GLU A 119 -3.43 -2.32 -22.87
C GLU A 119 -3.80 -1.58 -21.59
N TYR A 120 -3.01 -0.56 -21.28
CA TYR A 120 -3.23 0.33 -20.16
C TYR A 120 -3.37 1.77 -20.66
N ASP A 121 -4.32 2.50 -20.14
CA ASP A 121 -4.34 3.93 -20.32
C ASP A 121 -3.17 4.60 -19.57
N ARG A 122 -2.95 5.89 -19.83
CA ARG A 122 -1.85 6.64 -19.23
C ARG A 122 -1.91 6.64 -17.70
N GLN A 123 -3.11 6.72 -17.14
CA GLN A 123 -3.35 6.76 -15.71
C GLN A 123 -3.02 5.40 -15.07
N GLN A 124 -3.47 4.30 -15.67
CA GLN A 124 -3.16 2.94 -15.21
C GLN A 124 -1.66 2.64 -15.24
N LYS A 125 -0.95 3.09 -16.29
CA LYS A 125 0.52 2.94 -16.35
C LYS A 125 1.21 3.63 -15.18
N MET A 126 0.81 4.87 -14.89
CA MET A 126 1.38 5.64 -13.76
C MET A 126 1.05 4.98 -12.42
N GLU A 127 -0.16 4.45 -12.25
CA GLU A 127 -0.58 3.71 -11.06
C GLU A 127 0.29 2.46 -10.84
N ILE A 128 0.44 1.62 -11.88
CA ILE A 128 1.25 0.40 -11.80
C ILE A 128 2.71 0.72 -11.46
N ALA A 129 3.28 1.74 -12.11
CA ALA A 129 4.65 2.17 -11.83
C ALA A 129 4.82 2.67 -10.39
N LEU A 130 3.82 3.39 -9.84
CA LEU A 130 3.84 3.85 -8.46
C LEU A 130 3.73 2.69 -7.47
N ILE A 131 2.87 1.70 -7.74
CA ILE A 131 2.73 0.50 -6.92
C ILE A 131 4.02 -0.33 -6.94
N GLU A 132 4.64 -0.52 -8.12
CA GLU A 132 5.93 -1.21 -8.24
C GLU A 132 7.00 -0.51 -7.40
N ASN A 133 7.06 0.83 -7.46
CA ASN A 133 8.02 1.60 -6.68
C ASN A 133 7.80 1.45 -5.16
N ILE A 134 6.54 1.38 -4.71
CA ILE A 134 6.21 1.16 -3.28
C ILE A 134 6.64 -0.23 -2.79
N GLN A 135 6.66 -1.24 -3.66
CA GLN A 135 7.08 -2.60 -3.31
C GLN A 135 8.61 -2.77 -3.20
N ARG A 136 9.37 -1.69 -3.37
CA ARG A 136 10.84 -1.71 -3.18
C ARG A 136 11.16 -1.74 -1.69
N GLU A 137 12.23 -2.44 -1.35
CA GLU A 137 12.69 -2.63 0.04
C GLU A 137 13.42 -1.40 0.61
N ASP A 138 13.82 -0.45 -0.25
CA ASP A 138 14.69 0.68 0.08
C ASP A 138 13.96 2.01 0.33
N LEU A 139 12.62 2.01 0.40
CA LEU A 139 11.83 3.21 0.71
C LEU A 139 11.89 3.55 2.20
N ASN A 140 12.12 4.83 2.50
CA ASN A 140 11.96 5.31 3.86
C ASN A 140 10.46 5.47 4.23
N PRO A 141 10.09 5.51 5.54
CA PRO A 141 8.70 5.56 5.98
C PRO A 141 7.90 6.78 5.49
N ILE A 142 8.58 7.90 5.22
CA ILE A 142 7.93 9.12 4.72
C ILE A 142 7.68 9.03 3.22
N GLU A 143 8.64 8.52 2.45
CA GLU A 143 8.45 8.25 1.01
C GLU A 143 7.31 7.26 0.78
N GLU A 144 7.25 6.20 1.59
CA GLU A 144 6.16 5.23 1.55
C GLU A 144 4.80 5.89 1.83
N ALA A 145 4.73 6.77 2.85
CA ALA A 145 3.52 7.50 3.19
C ALA A 145 3.08 8.45 2.08
N MET A 146 4.02 9.18 1.46
CA MET A 146 3.75 10.07 0.32
C MET A 146 3.25 9.30 -0.90
N ALA A 147 3.82 8.13 -1.17
CA ALA A 147 3.38 7.29 -2.27
C ALA A 147 1.94 6.77 -2.05
N TYR A 148 1.55 6.40 -0.82
CA TYR A 148 0.16 6.05 -0.50
C TYR A 148 -0.78 7.24 -0.66
N GLN A 149 -0.37 8.43 -0.23
CA GLN A 149 -1.16 9.65 -0.41
C GLN A 149 -1.40 9.93 -1.89
N ARG A 150 -0.38 9.83 -2.74
CA ARG A 150 -0.52 9.99 -4.18
C ARG A 150 -1.47 8.98 -4.80
N LEU A 151 -1.44 7.71 -4.37
CA LEU A 151 -2.40 6.70 -4.84
C LEU A 151 -3.84 7.07 -4.49
N MET A 152 -4.09 7.71 -3.33
CA MET A 152 -5.42 8.18 -2.96
C MET A 152 -5.85 9.42 -3.74
N GLU A 153 -4.97 10.40 -3.90
CA GLU A 153 -5.30 11.70 -4.49
C GLU A 153 -5.36 11.66 -6.02
N GLU A 154 -4.35 11.04 -6.67
CA GLU A 154 -4.26 11.02 -8.13
C GLU A 154 -5.09 9.89 -8.77
N PHE A 155 -5.22 8.75 -8.07
CA PHE A 155 -5.90 7.55 -8.61
C PHE A 155 -7.21 7.23 -7.89
N HIS A 156 -7.63 8.07 -6.90
CA HIS A 156 -8.88 7.95 -6.15
C HIS A 156 -9.08 6.59 -5.48
N LEU A 157 -7.97 5.91 -5.14
CA LEU A 157 -8.00 4.61 -4.48
C LEU A 157 -8.33 4.74 -2.99
N LYS A 158 -9.14 3.82 -2.49
CA LYS A 158 -9.38 3.70 -1.05
C LYS A 158 -8.21 2.99 -0.36
N GLN A 159 -8.00 3.28 0.93
CA GLN A 159 -6.95 2.64 1.72
C GLN A 159 -6.99 1.10 1.69
N GLU A 160 -8.18 0.51 1.57
CA GLU A 160 -8.38 -0.95 1.46
C GLU A 160 -7.87 -1.48 0.12
N GLU A 161 -8.10 -0.74 -0.97
CA GLU A 161 -7.66 -1.09 -2.32
C GLU A 161 -6.13 -0.97 -2.43
N ILE A 162 -5.55 0.08 -1.85
CA ILE A 162 -4.09 0.25 -1.76
C ILE A 162 -3.49 -0.92 -0.98
N ALA A 163 -4.02 -1.23 0.21
CA ALA A 163 -3.55 -2.31 1.06
C ALA A 163 -3.53 -3.66 0.32
N ALA A 164 -4.60 -3.97 -0.41
CA ALA A 164 -4.69 -5.19 -1.23
C ALA A 164 -3.63 -5.22 -2.34
N ARG A 165 -3.38 -4.09 -3.04
CA ARG A 165 -2.43 -4.01 -4.15
C ARG A 165 -0.96 -4.07 -3.73
N VAL A 166 -0.64 -3.53 -2.53
CA VAL A 166 0.74 -3.56 -1.99
C VAL A 166 0.96 -4.71 -1.00
N SER A 167 -0.01 -5.62 -0.84
CA SER A 167 0.05 -6.77 0.07
C SER A 167 0.33 -6.39 1.53
N LYS A 168 -0.22 -5.25 1.99
CA LYS A 168 -0.13 -4.77 3.37
C LYS A 168 -1.51 -4.66 4.02
N ASN A 169 -1.55 -4.52 5.35
CA ASN A 169 -2.80 -4.30 6.06
C ASN A 169 -3.26 -2.84 5.94
N ARG A 170 -4.58 -2.60 5.88
CA ARG A 170 -5.16 -1.25 5.89
C ARG A 170 -4.64 -0.39 7.04
N THR A 171 -4.48 -0.99 8.24
CA THR A 171 -3.94 -0.29 9.41
C THR A 171 -2.51 0.20 9.19
N THR A 172 -1.70 -0.54 8.44
CA THR A 172 -0.34 -0.13 8.06
C THR A 172 -0.40 1.12 7.18
N ILE A 173 -1.23 1.11 6.13
CA ILE A 173 -1.42 2.27 5.23
C ILE A 173 -1.87 3.51 6.03
N THR A 174 -2.90 3.34 6.87
CA THR A 174 -3.41 4.43 7.71
C THR A 174 -2.32 4.99 8.63
N ASN A 175 -1.51 4.13 9.25
CA ASN A 175 -0.45 4.54 10.18
C ASN A 175 0.70 5.25 9.44
N SER A 176 1.10 4.76 8.27
CA SER A 176 2.11 5.44 7.44
C SER A 176 1.64 6.83 7.02
N MET A 177 0.43 6.96 6.49
CA MET A 177 -0.13 8.26 6.07
C MET A 177 -0.27 9.27 7.22
N ARG A 178 -0.53 8.80 8.44
CA ARG A 178 -0.58 9.68 9.61
C ARG A 178 0.75 10.38 9.88
N LEU A 179 1.89 9.81 9.49
CA LEU A 179 3.21 10.42 9.67
C LEU A 179 3.33 11.75 8.93
N LEU A 180 2.64 11.92 7.81
CA LEU A 180 2.61 13.17 7.04
C LEU A 180 1.91 14.33 7.75
N LYS A 181 1.19 14.06 8.87
CA LYS A 181 0.58 15.09 9.71
C LYS A 181 1.55 15.71 10.73
N LEU A 182 2.71 15.12 10.92
CA LEU A 182 3.74 15.63 11.80
C LEU A 182 4.40 16.88 11.19
N HIS A 183 5.02 17.69 12.06
CA HIS A 183 5.84 18.81 11.63
C HIS A 183 6.96 18.33 10.68
N GLU A 184 7.27 19.09 9.63
CA GLU A 184 8.25 18.73 8.58
C GLU A 184 9.61 18.30 9.13
N LYS A 185 10.12 18.99 10.18
CA LYS A 185 11.37 18.61 10.84
C LYS A 185 11.34 17.20 11.41
N ILE A 186 10.20 16.77 11.97
CA ILE A 186 10.03 15.41 12.50
C ILE A 186 9.94 14.40 11.37
N GLN A 187 9.26 14.76 10.26
CA GLN A 187 9.23 13.91 9.08
C GLN A 187 10.64 13.66 8.54
N ASN A 188 11.49 14.70 8.45
CA ASN A 188 12.87 14.57 8.04
C ASN A 188 13.69 13.66 8.98
N MET A 189 13.52 13.80 10.31
CA MET A 189 14.16 12.91 11.28
C MET A 189 13.74 11.44 11.09
N VAL A 190 12.48 11.19 10.70
CA VAL A 190 12.00 9.83 10.40
C VAL A 190 12.56 9.32 9.08
N ALA A 191 12.63 10.18 8.06
CA ALA A 191 13.18 9.83 6.76
C ALA A 191 14.67 9.45 6.83
N GLU A 192 15.42 10.16 7.66
CA GLU A 192 16.86 9.92 7.95
C GLU A 192 17.09 8.76 8.93
N GLY A 193 16.03 8.19 9.52
CA GLY A 193 16.14 7.11 10.49
C GLY A 193 16.60 7.54 11.90
N VAL A 194 16.72 8.85 12.16
CA VAL A 194 17.08 9.41 13.48
C VAL A 194 16.00 9.10 14.52
N ILE A 195 14.74 9.14 14.11
CA ILE A 195 13.58 8.76 14.92
C ILE A 195 12.83 7.62 14.22
N SER A 196 12.48 6.56 14.95
CA SER A 196 11.70 5.47 14.38
C SER A 196 10.24 5.87 14.08
N SER A 197 9.61 5.21 13.12
CA SER A 197 8.19 5.39 12.84
C SER A 197 7.27 5.09 14.03
N GLY A 198 7.73 4.27 14.99
CA GLY A 198 7.05 4.01 16.26
C GLY A 198 7.03 5.25 17.17
N HIS A 199 8.18 5.89 17.35
CA HIS A 199 8.29 7.14 18.11
C HIS A 199 7.46 8.25 17.46
N ALA A 200 7.56 8.42 16.14
CA ALA A 200 6.82 9.41 15.39
C ALA A 200 5.29 9.25 15.55
N ARG A 201 4.78 7.99 15.54
CA ARG A 201 3.36 7.73 15.81
C ARG A 201 2.90 8.14 17.19
N ALA A 202 3.75 7.96 18.21
CA ALA A 202 3.42 8.42 19.57
C ALA A 202 3.25 9.94 19.63
N LEU A 203 4.09 10.71 18.91
CA LEU A 203 4.03 12.17 18.83
C LEU A 203 2.73 12.70 18.20
N LEU A 204 2.07 11.93 17.34
CA LEU A 204 0.79 12.30 16.72
C LEU A 204 -0.36 12.48 17.72
N SER A 205 -0.20 12.06 18.96
CA SER A 205 -1.18 12.25 20.03
C SER A 205 -1.09 13.63 20.67
N LEU A 206 -0.06 14.40 20.34
CA LEU A 206 0.10 15.80 20.77
C LEU A 206 -0.48 16.73 19.70
N GLU A 207 -1.34 17.67 20.12
CA GLU A 207 -1.95 18.65 19.19
C GLU A 207 -0.99 19.82 18.93
N ASP A 208 -0.15 20.17 19.91
CA ASP A 208 0.80 21.28 19.83
C ASP A 208 2.07 20.84 19.10
N GLN A 209 2.34 21.46 17.95
CA GLN A 209 3.54 21.21 17.15
C GLN A 209 4.85 21.56 17.86
N ASN A 210 4.85 22.56 18.74
CA ASN A 210 6.06 22.92 19.52
C ASN A 210 6.38 21.82 20.53
N MET A 211 5.37 21.26 21.19
CA MET A 211 5.54 20.11 22.08
C MET A 211 6.00 18.87 21.30
N GLN A 212 5.49 18.66 20.08
CA GLN A 212 5.96 17.56 19.23
C GLN A 212 7.46 17.68 18.97
N LEU A 213 7.94 18.89 18.62
CA LEU A 213 9.37 19.15 18.36
C LEU A 213 10.23 18.97 19.63
N GLU A 214 9.78 19.50 20.79
CA GLU A 214 10.49 19.36 22.06
C GLU A 214 10.68 17.88 22.44
N ILE A 215 9.61 17.10 22.33
CA ILE A 215 9.69 15.65 22.61
C ILE A 215 10.52 14.91 21.56
N ALA A 216 10.47 15.32 20.28
CA ALA A 216 11.32 14.75 19.25
C ALA A 216 12.82 14.98 19.54
N ASP A 217 13.21 16.20 19.94
CA ASP A 217 14.59 16.52 20.37
C ASP A 217 15.02 15.70 21.59
N ARG A 218 14.08 15.48 22.51
CA ARG A 218 14.32 14.64 23.69
C ARG A 218 14.52 13.17 23.30
N ILE A 219 13.74 12.65 22.35
CA ILE A 219 13.92 11.27 21.82
C ILE A 219 15.33 11.09 21.25
N VAL A 220 15.82 12.07 20.50
CA VAL A 220 17.17 12.03 19.91
C VAL A 220 18.26 12.02 20.97
N LYS A 221 18.10 12.83 22.05
CA LYS A 221 19.10 12.96 23.11
C LYS A 221 19.15 11.77 24.07
N GLU A 222 17.98 11.29 24.48
CA GLU A 222 17.84 10.30 25.56
C GLU A 222 17.65 8.86 25.04
N ASN A 223 17.32 8.70 23.75
CA ASN A 223 17.02 7.42 23.08
C ASN A 223 16.06 6.50 23.89
N PRO A 224 14.90 7.04 24.36
CA PRO A 224 13.93 6.27 25.13
C PRO A 224 13.27 5.21 24.26
N SER A 225 12.70 4.17 24.86
CA SER A 225 11.87 3.21 24.13
C SER A 225 10.54 3.83 23.67
N VAL A 226 9.93 3.27 22.61
CA VAL A 226 8.62 3.74 22.10
C VAL A 226 7.56 3.76 23.22
N ARG A 227 7.58 2.77 24.13
CA ARG A 227 6.63 2.68 25.24
C ARG A 227 6.82 3.80 26.28
N GLU A 228 8.03 4.24 26.50
CA GLU A 228 8.35 5.37 27.38
C GLU A 228 7.84 6.67 26.79
N VAL A 229 8.07 6.88 25.49
CA VAL A 229 7.53 8.04 24.78
C VAL A 229 6.00 8.05 24.80
N GLU A 230 5.34 6.92 24.54
CA GLU A 230 3.87 6.80 24.65
C GLU A 230 3.34 7.19 26.05
N ARG A 231 4.03 6.74 27.12
CA ARG A 231 3.67 7.11 28.50
C ARG A 231 3.85 8.60 28.75
N LEU A 232 4.94 9.18 28.28
CA LEU A 232 5.26 10.59 28.42
C LEU A 232 4.23 11.45 27.70
N VAL A 233 3.93 11.15 26.44
CA VAL A 233 2.92 11.85 25.64
C VAL A 233 1.53 11.73 26.28
N LYS A 234 1.15 10.55 26.78
CA LYS A 234 -0.12 10.35 27.48
C LYS A 234 -0.20 11.13 28.80
N ALA A 235 0.90 11.35 29.49
CA ALA A 235 0.96 12.17 30.70
C ALA A 235 0.77 13.67 30.39
N LEU A 236 1.35 14.14 29.28
CA LEU A 236 1.25 15.53 28.82
C LEU A 236 -0.13 15.85 28.22
N GLY A 237 -0.75 14.90 27.50
CA GLY A 237 -2.07 15.07 26.89
C GLY A 237 -3.26 15.02 27.85
N LYS A 238 -3.04 14.79 29.15
CA LYS A 238 -4.11 14.91 30.15
C LYS A 238 -4.26 16.38 30.55
N PRO A 239 -5.44 17.00 30.40
CA PRO A 239 -5.66 18.32 30.90
C PRO A 239 -5.34 18.35 32.43
N LYS A 240 -4.48 19.24 32.88
CA LYS A 240 -4.28 19.50 34.30
C LYS A 240 -5.65 19.84 34.88
N LYS A 241 -6.25 18.93 35.62
CA LYS A 241 -7.37 19.28 36.51
C LYS A 241 -6.82 20.30 37.52
N GLU A 242 -7.13 21.57 37.29
CA GLU A 242 -6.94 22.58 38.35
C GLU A 242 -7.72 22.10 39.55
N LYS A 243 -6.97 21.79 40.60
CA LYS A 243 -7.55 21.62 41.93
C LYS A 243 -7.97 23.02 42.38
N VAL A 244 -9.23 23.36 42.12
CA VAL A 244 -9.88 24.47 42.85
C VAL A 244 -9.80 24.11 44.32
N LYS A 245 -8.89 24.78 45.05
CA LYS A 245 -8.90 24.77 46.49
C LYS A 245 -10.05 25.68 46.90
N GLU A 246 -11.21 25.08 47.21
CA GLU A 246 -12.19 25.78 48.02
C GLU A 246 -11.57 26.10 49.40
N LYS A 247 -11.60 27.39 49.70
CA LYS A 247 -11.34 27.90 51.04
C LYS A 247 -12.66 27.97 51.78
#